data_e009226e8e80815063981fa2fcd0bc65
#
_entry.id   e009226e8e80815063981fa2fcd0bc65
#
_cell.length_a   1.000
_cell.length_b   1.000
_cell.length_c   1.000
_cell.angle_alpha   90.00
_cell.angle_beta   90.00
_cell.angle_gamma   90.00
#
_symmetry.space_group_name_H-M   'P 1'
#
loop_
_entity.id
_entity.type
_entity.pdbx_description
1 polymer ?
#
loop_
_entity_poly.entity_id
_entity_poly.type
_entity_poly.pdbx_seq_one_letter_code
_entity_poly.pdbx_strand_id
1 'polypeptide(L)'
;MIRLLNVSMMPPGVGQPVLRNLTLTVAQGEFRWLLGPSGAGKSSLLRLLTLETRPSAGQMDLLGMSVSQASRATLRNLRRRIGFVPQDYRLIGEWTVFDNVALPLRLRGASERDTRREAFAVLEWLDVAHLADKRPGTLSGGEQQRAAIARALIGRPEILLADEPTNALEDAQARRLLATFQELVDMGTTVIVATHNEALVREAPAASIVLQDGTLAGADTQDGIAARRSDRA
;
A
#
# COMPACT_ATOMS: atom_id res chain seq x y z
N MET A 1 12.76 0.73 5.31
CA MET A 1 12.42 0.72 6.74
C MET A 1 11.43 1.84 7.05
N ILE A 2 10.37 1.52 7.78
CA ILE A 2 9.35 2.45 8.29
C ILE A 2 9.51 2.48 9.80
N ARG A 3 9.57 3.67 10.40
CA ARG A 3 9.63 3.83 11.85
C ARG A 3 8.69 4.94 12.29
N LEU A 4 7.78 4.61 13.17
CA LEU A 4 6.89 5.55 13.86
C LEU A 4 7.23 5.53 15.35
N LEU A 5 7.34 6.69 15.97
CA LEU A 5 7.58 6.85 17.40
C LEU A 5 6.58 7.86 17.97
N ASN A 6 5.61 7.36 18.74
CA ASN A 6 4.51 8.14 19.34
C ASN A 6 3.77 9.01 18.30
N VAL A 7 3.57 8.48 17.09
CA VAL A 7 2.96 9.23 16.00
C VAL A 7 1.46 9.33 16.18
N SER A 8 0.96 10.56 16.07
CA SER A 8 -0.48 10.85 16.00
C SER A 8 -0.81 11.57 14.69
N MET A 9 -2.03 11.38 14.19
CA MET A 9 -2.51 12.04 12.98
C MET A 9 -3.91 12.60 13.20
N MET A 10 -4.05 13.91 12.95
CA MET A 10 -5.32 14.64 13.02
C MET A 10 -5.66 15.15 11.63
N PRO A 11 -6.76 14.70 11.02
CA PRO A 11 -7.22 15.24 9.75
C PRO A 11 -7.62 16.72 9.88
N PRO A 12 -7.46 17.53 8.81
CA PRO A 12 -7.94 18.91 8.82
C PRO A 12 -9.44 18.97 9.12
N GLY A 13 -9.84 19.90 10.00
CA GLY A 13 -11.25 20.11 10.38
C GLY A 13 -11.84 19.10 11.36
N VAL A 14 -11.08 18.12 11.81
CA VAL A 14 -11.50 17.14 12.82
C VAL A 14 -10.81 17.49 14.13
N GLY A 15 -11.59 17.74 15.19
CA GLY A 15 -11.07 18.18 16.49
C GLY A 15 -10.35 17.10 17.31
N GLN A 16 -10.25 15.86 16.80
CA GLN A 16 -9.61 14.75 17.50
C GLN A 16 -8.70 13.94 16.55
N PRO A 17 -7.57 13.39 17.05
CA PRO A 17 -6.69 12.56 16.25
C PRO A 17 -7.38 11.23 15.91
N VAL A 18 -7.30 10.85 14.62
CA VAL A 18 -7.77 9.55 14.12
C VAL A 18 -6.74 8.45 14.39
N LEU A 19 -5.45 8.79 14.43
CA LEU A 19 -4.38 7.89 14.87
C LEU A 19 -3.72 8.49 16.12
N ARG A 20 -3.47 7.66 17.12
CA ARG A 20 -2.99 8.11 18.43
C ARG A 20 -1.80 7.29 18.91
N ASN A 21 -0.69 7.99 19.17
CA ASN A 21 0.53 7.45 19.80
C ASN A 21 1.03 6.14 19.19
N LEU A 22 1.02 6.03 17.85
CA LEU A 22 1.51 4.84 17.17
C LEU A 22 3.02 4.73 17.30
N THR A 23 3.51 3.60 17.81
CA THR A 23 4.93 3.24 17.85
C THR A 23 5.09 1.89 17.20
N LEU A 24 5.69 1.84 16.00
CA LEU A 24 5.91 0.61 15.24
C LEU A 24 7.16 0.74 14.36
N THR A 25 7.73 -0.38 14.02
CA THR A 25 8.84 -0.49 13.07
C THR A 25 8.54 -1.61 12.07
N VAL A 26 8.75 -1.32 10.77
CA VAL A 26 8.73 -2.32 9.71
C VAL A 26 10.09 -2.29 9.03
N ALA A 27 10.77 -3.43 8.98
CA ALA A 27 12.08 -3.53 8.34
C ALA A 27 11.94 -3.45 6.81
N GLN A 28 13.06 -3.27 6.13
CA GLN A 28 13.08 -3.32 4.66
C GLN A 28 12.86 -4.76 4.20
N GLY A 29 12.09 -4.94 3.12
CA GLY A 29 11.80 -6.26 2.59
C GLY A 29 10.88 -7.10 3.47
N GLU A 30 10.09 -6.51 4.35
CA GLU A 30 9.06 -7.21 5.12
C GLU A 30 7.70 -7.13 4.45
N PHE A 31 6.94 -8.22 4.57
CA PHE A 31 5.51 -8.23 4.34
C PHE A 31 4.78 -8.04 5.69
N ARG A 32 3.82 -7.13 5.75
CA ARG A 32 2.97 -6.90 6.92
C ARG A 32 1.50 -6.83 6.54
N TRP A 33 0.68 -7.55 7.26
CA TRP A 33 -0.76 -7.31 7.25
C TRP A 33 -1.10 -6.09 8.10
N LEU A 34 -2.01 -5.24 7.62
CA LEU A 34 -2.62 -4.17 8.40
C LEU A 34 -4.08 -4.54 8.68
N LEU A 35 -4.35 -4.94 9.91
CA LEU A 35 -5.62 -5.51 10.35
C LEU A 35 -6.36 -4.58 11.30
N GLY A 36 -7.66 -4.78 11.41
CA GLY A 36 -8.53 -4.08 12.34
C GLY A 36 -9.94 -3.92 11.77
N PRO A 37 -10.93 -3.61 12.62
CA PRO A 37 -12.30 -3.40 12.18
C PRO A 37 -12.44 -2.20 11.21
N SER A 38 -13.61 -2.06 10.60
CA SER A 38 -13.93 -0.86 9.84
C SER A 38 -13.86 0.36 10.75
N GLY A 39 -13.28 1.44 10.28
CA GLY A 39 -13.08 2.66 11.09
C GLY A 39 -11.87 2.63 12.04
N ALA A 40 -11.14 1.53 12.17
CA ALA A 40 -9.97 1.42 13.06
C ALA A 40 -8.80 2.37 12.71
N GLY A 41 -8.83 3.02 11.53
CA GLY A 41 -7.77 3.94 11.09
C GLY A 41 -6.81 3.36 10.05
N LYS A 42 -7.07 2.18 9.48
CA LYS A 42 -6.19 1.53 8.49
C LYS A 42 -5.87 2.46 7.29
N SER A 43 -6.89 2.95 6.61
CA SER A 43 -6.70 3.88 5.48
C SER A 43 -6.05 5.20 5.91
N SER A 44 -6.26 5.64 7.15
CA SER A 44 -5.59 6.82 7.70
C SER A 44 -4.09 6.56 7.91
N LEU A 45 -3.71 5.38 8.38
CA LEU A 45 -2.30 5.00 8.47
C LEU A 45 -1.67 4.89 7.08
N LEU A 46 -2.36 4.30 6.11
CA LEU A 46 -1.85 4.24 4.73
C LEU A 46 -1.67 5.64 4.13
N ARG A 47 -2.61 6.57 4.33
CA ARG A 47 -2.47 7.98 3.89
C ARG A 47 -1.31 8.70 4.57
N LEU A 48 -1.02 8.39 5.83
CA LEU A 48 0.14 8.91 6.53
C LEU A 48 1.43 8.37 5.90
N LEU A 49 1.49 7.06 5.63
CA LEU A 49 2.64 6.39 5.03
C LEU A 49 2.86 6.80 3.56
N THR A 50 1.80 7.12 2.80
CA THR A 50 1.90 7.69 1.44
C THR A 50 2.30 9.17 1.44
N LEU A 51 2.44 9.78 2.64
CA LEU A 51 2.74 11.20 2.79
C LEU A 51 1.65 12.13 2.22
N GLU A 52 0.42 11.64 2.04
CA GLU A 52 -0.75 12.50 1.72
C GLU A 52 -1.01 13.47 2.87
N THR A 53 -0.80 13.01 4.09
CA THR A 53 -0.89 13.81 5.32
C THR A 53 0.43 13.77 6.07
N ARG A 54 0.63 14.71 6.99
CA ARG A 54 1.77 14.73 7.91
C ARG A 54 1.34 14.27 9.30
N PRO A 55 2.24 13.69 10.10
CA PRO A 55 1.97 13.47 11.51
C PRO A 55 1.67 14.81 12.20
N SER A 56 0.69 14.83 13.08
CA SER A 56 0.38 15.99 13.94
C SER A 56 1.25 16.02 15.18
N ALA A 57 1.77 14.87 15.62
CA ALA A 57 2.71 14.70 16.72
C ALA A 57 3.56 13.45 16.50
N GLY A 58 4.67 13.35 17.25
CA GLY A 58 5.61 12.24 17.19
C GLY A 58 6.63 12.34 16.07
N GLN A 59 7.41 11.28 15.90
CA GLN A 59 8.47 11.19 14.89
C GLN A 59 8.17 10.07 13.90
N MET A 60 8.33 10.36 12.62
CA MET A 60 8.12 9.42 11.52
C MET A 60 9.32 9.44 10.60
N ASP A 61 9.93 8.27 10.42
CA ASP A 61 11.01 8.07 9.48
C ASP A 61 10.58 7.07 8.40
N LEU A 62 10.81 7.41 7.14
CA LEU A 62 10.58 6.54 5.98
C LEU A 62 11.86 6.45 5.15
N LEU A 63 12.28 5.23 4.85
CA LEU A 63 13.46 4.96 4.00
C LEU A 63 14.72 5.70 4.50
N GLY A 64 14.87 5.80 5.83
CA GLY A 64 16.00 6.47 6.49
C GLY A 64 15.90 8.00 6.56
N MET A 65 14.79 8.60 6.12
CA MET A 65 14.60 10.07 6.14
C MET A 65 13.51 10.46 7.12
N SER A 66 13.76 11.49 7.93
CA SER A 66 12.78 12.06 8.84
C SER A 66 11.72 12.86 8.07
N VAL A 67 10.46 12.44 8.19
CA VAL A 67 9.31 13.08 7.52
C VAL A 67 8.94 14.39 8.19
N SER A 68 9.05 14.47 9.53
CA SER A 68 8.61 15.62 10.31
C SER A 68 9.36 16.90 9.96
N GLN A 69 10.65 16.78 9.58
CA GLN A 69 11.52 17.91 9.23
C GLN A 69 11.80 18.02 7.73
N ALA A 70 11.22 17.13 6.92
CA ALA A 70 11.52 17.05 5.50
C ALA A 70 10.99 18.26 4.72
N SER A 71 11.81 18.75 3.79
CA SER A 71 11.41 19.76 2.81
C SER A 71 10.34 19.22 1.86
N ARG A 72 9.62 20.10 1.16
CA ARG A 72 8.67 19.71 0.12
C ARG A 72 9.34 18.89 -1.00
N ALA A 73 10.59 19.21 -1.33
CA ALA A 73 11.36 18.47 -2.34
C ALA A 73 11.70 17.05 -1.84
N THR A 74 12.17 16.92 -0.61
CA THR A 74 12.44 15.61 0.03
C THR A 74 11.18 14.74 0.07
N LEU A 75 10.04 15.30 0.47
CA LEU A 75 8.76 14.56 0.50
C LEU A 75 8.30 14.11 -0.90
N ARG A 76 8.52 14.94 -1.95
CA ARG A 76 8.24 14.53 -3.33
C ARG A 76 9.11 13.36 -3.75
N ASN A 77 10.39 13.38 -3.39
CA ASN A 77 11.31 12.29 -3.70
C ASN A 77 10.94 11.00 -2.95
N LEU A 78 10.56 11.10 -1.67
CA LEU A 78 10.06 9.96 -0.90
C LEU A 78 8.80 9.35 -1.52
N ARG A 79 7.80 10.18 -1.89
CA ARG A 79 6.56 9.70 -2.54
C ARG A 79 6.83 8.91 -3.82
N ARG A 80 7.87 9.26 -4.58
CA ARG A 80 8.26 8.53 -5.81
C ARG A 80 8.78 7.11 -5.53
N ARG A 81 9.19 6.84 -4.29
CA ARG A 81 9.70 5.54 -3.83
C ARG A 81 8.62 4.70 -3.14
N ILE A 82 7.40 5.22 -3.07
CA ILE A 82 6.23 4.57 -2.45
C ILE A 82 5.20 4.31 -3.54
N GLY A 83 4.84 3.04 -3.73
CA GLY A 83 3.69 2.63 -4.53
C GLY A 83 2.45 2.56 -3.64
N PHE A 84 1.30 2.96 -4.17
CA PHE A 84 0.04 2.88 -3.44
C PHE A 84 -1.09 2.36 -4.33
N VAL A 85 -1.77 1.34 -3.85
CA VAL A 85 -2.98 0.77 -4.45
C VAL A 85 -4.15 1.14 -3.56
N PRO A 86 -4.93 2.17 -3.91
CA PRO A 86 -6.12 2.57 -3.14
C PRO A 86 -7.29 1.62 -3.39
N GLN A 87 -8.21 1.53 -2.44
CA GLN A 87 -9.40 0.69 -2.50
C GLN A 87 -10.31 1.00 -3.70
N ASP A 88 -10.40 2.27 -4.10
CA ASP A 88 -11.20 2.77 -5.22
C ASP A 88 -10.43 2.87 -6.54
N TYR A 89 -9.27 2.21 -6.64
CA TYR A 89 -8.34 2.15 -7.76
C TYR A 89 -7.81 3.51 -8.24
N ARG A 90 -8.59 4.57 -8.22
CA ARG A 90 -8.28 5.94 -8.66
C ARG A 90 -7.63 5.99 -10.05
N LEU A 91 -8.11 5.16 -10.96
CA LEU A 91 -7.72 5.26 -12.36
C LEU A 91 -8.37 6.50 -12.99
N ILE A 92 -7.62 7.18 -13.86
CA ILE A 92 -8.13 8.34 -14.61
C ILE A 92 -9.02 7.80 -15.73
N GLY A 93 -10.31 8.04 -15.66
CA GLY A 93 -11.34 7.39 -16.49
C GLY A 93 -11.21 7.70 -17.99
N GLU A 94 -10.79 8.91 -18.35
CA GLU A 94 -10.60 9.37 -19.73
C GLU A 94 -9.33 8.82 -20.38
N TRP A 95 -8.40 8.30 -19.57
CA TRP A 95 -7.11 7.79 -20.03
C TRP A 95 -7.17 6.30 -20.29
N THR A 96 -6.29 5.83 -21.18
CA THR A 96 -6.10 4.39 -21.37
C THR A 96 -5.47 3.74 -20.14
N VAL A 97 -5.53 2.41 -20.06
CA VAL A 97 -4.80 1.63 -19.06
C VAL A 97 -3.30 1.94 -19.17
N PHE A 98 -2.77 1.95 -20.39
CA PHE A 98 -1.37 2.29 -20.64
C PHE A 98 -1.02 3.67 -20.08
N ASP A 99 -1.80 4.71 -20.35
CA ASP A 99 -1.52 6.07 -19.88
C ASP A 99 -1.60 6.18 -18.36
N ASN A 100 -2.55 5.49 -17.74
CA ASN A 100 -2.64 5.40 -16.28
C ASN A 100 -1.39 4.78 -15.67
N VAL A 101 -0.91 3.67 -16.25
CA VAL A 101 0.27 2.96 -15.77
C VAL A 101 1.55 3.74 -16.07
N ALA A 102 1.66 4.38 -17.23
CA ALA A 102 2.81 5.17 -17.64
C ALA A 102 3.03 6.46 -16.82
N LEU A 103 1.95 6.99 -16.22
CA LEU A 103 1.96 8.29 -15.53
C LEU A 103 3.12 8.48 -14.53
N PRO A 104 3.44 7.54 -13.62
CA PRO A 104 4.51 7.73 -12.65
C PRO A 104 5.88 7.92 -13.29
N LEU A 105 6.17 7.24 -14.39
CA LEU A 105 7.45 7.39 -15.12
C LEU A 105 7.50 8.71 -15.88
N ARG A 106 6.41 9.11 -16.54
CA ARG A 106 6.31 10.41 -17.22
C ARG A 106 6.51 11.57 -16.23
N LEU A 107 5.92 11.50 -15.04
CA LEU A 107 6.13 12.50 -13.99
C LEU A 107 7.57 12.55 -13.44
N ARG A 108 8.35 11.49 -13.66
CA ARG A 108 9.79 11.44 -13.34
C ARG A 108 10.66 11.95 -14.50
N GLY A 109 10.08 12.23 -15.65
CA GLY A 109 10.80 12.68 -16.85
C GLY A 109 11.48 11.55 -17.62
N ALA A 110 11.01 10.30 -17.46
CA ALA A 110 11.49 9.18 -18.27
C ALA A 110 11.17 9.40 -19.75
N SER A 111 12.04 8.87 -20.64
CA SER A 111 11.77 8.92 -22.07
C SER A 111 10.52 8.10 -22.43
N GLU A 112 9.81 8.49 -23.50
CA GLU A 112 8.60 7.77 -23.93
C GLU A 112 8.93 6.33 -24.36
N ARG A 113 10.12 6.11 -24.92
CA ARG A 113 10.63 4.78 -25.28
C ARG A 113 10.78 3.90 -24.03
N ASP A 114 11.42 4.40 -22.97
CA ASP A 114 11.62 3.65 -21.73
C ASP A 114 10.31 3.47 -20.99
N THR A 115 9.47 4.51 -20.93
CA THR A 115 8.13 4.45 -20.34
C THR A 115 7.29 3.37 -20.98
N ARG A 116 7.28 3.29 -22.33
CA ARG A 116 6.54 2.25 -23.04
C ARG A 116 7.05 0.85 -22.72
N ARG A 117 8.37 0.65 -22.75
CA ARG A 117 8.99 -0.65 -22.44
C ARG A 117 8.63 -1.12 -21.03
N GLU A 118 8.83 -0.27 -20.02
CA GLU A 118 8.57 -0.61 -18.63
C GLU A 118 7.06 -0.79 -18.37
N ALA A 119 6.20 0.03 -18.98
CA ALA A 119 4.75 -0.10 -18.83
C ALA A 119 4.24 -1.43 -19.39
N PHE A 120 4.66 -1.82 -20.59
CA PHE A 120 4.24 -3.11 -21.14
C PHE A 120 4.79 -4.29 -20.35
N ALA A 121 6.03 -4.23 -19.86
CA ALA A 121 6.59 -5.28 -19.01
C ALA A 121 5.75 -5.51 -17.73
N VAL A 122 5.33 -4.44 -17.05
CA VAL A 122 4.48 -4.55 -15.85
C VAL A 122 3.07 -4.99 -16.20
N LEU A 123 2.50 -4.52 -17.31
CA LEU A 123 1.17 -4.94 -17.78
C LEU A 123 1.14 -6.42 -18.16
N GLU A 124 2.18 -6.94 -18.80
CA GLU A 124 2.34 -8.35 -19.13
C GLU A 124 2.46 -9.21 -17.85
N TRP A 125 3.29 -8.78 -16.90
CA TRP A 125 3.45 -9.49 -15.63
C TRP A 125 2.14 -9.63 -14.85
N LEU A 126 1.25 -8.63 -14.95
CA LEU A 126 -0.06 -8.63 -14.29
C LEU A 126 -1.20 -9.14 -15.18
N ASP A 127 -0.89 -9.68 -16.36
CA ASP A 127 -1.87 -10.25 -17.32
C ASP A 127 -2.97 -9.24 -17.74
N VAL A 128 -2.57 -7.99 -17.99
CA VAL A 128 -3.47 -6.92 -18.47
C VAL A 128 -2.91 -6.15 -19.68
N ALA A 129 -1.85 -6.64 -20.32
CA ALA A 129 -1.26 -5.97 -21.48
C ALA A 129 -2.24 -5.86 -22.67
N HIS A 130 -3.12 -6.86 -22.83
CA HIS A 130 -4.16 -6.88 -23.85
C HIS A 130 -5.23 -5.77 -23.67
N LEU A 131 -5.24 -5.13 -22.51
CA LEU A 131 -6.16 -4.04 -22.15
C LEU A 131 -5.50 -2.66 -22.25
N ALA A 132 -4.23 -2.58 -22.71
CA ALA A 132 -3.44 -1.35 -22.69
C ALA A 132 -4.16 -0.14 -23.30
N ASP A 133 -4.88 -0.33 -24.41
CA ASP A 133 -5.60 0.72 -25.13
C ASP A 133 -7.06 0.92 -24.65
N LYS A 134 -7.51 0.13 -23.66
CA LYS A 134 -8.85 0.25 -23.09
C LYS A 134 -8.91 1.36 -22.04
N ARG A 135 -10.12 1.91 -21.83
CA ARG A 135 -10.37 2.86 -20.73
C ARG A 135 -10.89 2.13 -19.49
N PRO A 136 -10.60 2.63 -18.29
CA PRO A 136 -11.02 2.00 -17.03
C PRO A 136 -12.50 1.64 -16.96
N GLY A 137 -13.39 2.49 -17.46
CA GLY A 137 -14.82 2.25 -17.43
C GLY A 137 -15.31 1.04 -18.25
N THR A 138 -14.46 0.45 -19.10
CA THR A 138 -14.78 -0.75 -19.88
C THR A 138 -14.21 -2.04 -19.28
N LEU A 139 -13.50 -1.94 -18.17
CA LEU A 139 -12.83 -3.04 -17.49
C LEU A 139 -13.69 -3.59 -16.35
N SER A 140 -13.58 -4.90 -16.10
CA SER A 140 -14.05 -5.52 -14.86
C SER A 140 -13.31 -4.95 -13.63
N GLY A 141 -13.89 -5.12 -12.43
CA GLY A 141 -13.25 -4.67 -11.19
C GLY A 141 -11.85 -5.26 -10.98
N GLY A 142 -11.68 -6.55 -11.27
CA GLY A 142 -10.38 -7.23 -11.17
C GLY A 142 -9.35 -6.71 -12.18
N GLU A 143 -9.76 -6.37 -13.40
CA GLU A 143 -8.88 -5.76 -14.41
C GLU A 143 -8.47 -4.33 -14.02
N GLN A 144 -9.42 -3.53 -13.52
CA GLN A 144 -9.12 -2.19 -12.99
C GLN A 144 -8.13 -2.27 -11.83
N GLN A 145 -8.30 -3.24 -10.95
CA GLN A 145 -7.41 -3.47 -9.83
C GLN A 145 -6.00 -3.82 -10.28
N ARG A 146 -5.84 -4.78 -11.21
CA ARG A 146 -4.52 -5.13 -11.76
C ARG A 146 -3.87 -3.94 -12.46
N ALA A 147 -4.63 -3.12 -13.19
CA ALA A 147 -4.12 -1.86 -13.77
C ALA A 147 -3.66 -0.86 -12.70
N ALA A 148 -4.39 -0.73 -11.59
CA ALA A 148 -3.99 0.13 -10.46
C ALA A 148 -2.71 -0.38 -9.78
N ILE A 149 -2.57 -1.70 -9.64
CA ILE A 149 -1.36 -2.34 -9.13
C ILE A 149 -0.19 -2.09 -10.10
N ALA A 150 -0.39 -2.27 -11.41
CA ALA A 150 0.63 -1.97 -12.42
C ALA A 150 1.14 -0.52 -12.29
N ARG A 151 0.22 0.43 -12.14
CA ARG A 151 0.57 1.84 -11.91
C ARG A 151 1.38 2.05 -10.63
N ALA A 152 1.06 1.34 -9.57
CA ALA A 152 1.80 1.45 -8.31
C ALA A 152 3.21 0.86 -8.42
N LEU A 153 3.40 -0.17 -9.23
CA LEU A 153 4.64 -0.94 -9.34
C LEU A 153 5.62 -0.41 -10.40
N ILE A 154 5.13 0.27 -11.43
CA ILE A 154 5.99 0.71 -12.57
C ILE A 154 7.17 1.57 -12.12
N GLY A 155 7.01 2.30 -11.01
CA GLY A 155 8.07 3.10 -10.41
C GLY A 155 9.11 2.29 -9.64
N ARG A 156 9.02 0.96 -9.58
CA ARG A 156 9.85 0.09 -8.75
C ARG A 156 9.94 0.62 -7.31
N PRO A 157 8.81 0.67 -6.59
CA PRO A 157 8.77 1.26 -5.27
C PRO A 157 9.56 0.43 -4.27
N GLU A 158 10.14 1.09 -3.27
CA GLU A 158 10.78 0.44 -2.12
C GLU A 158 9.78 0.10 -1.02
N ILE A 159 8.63 0.79 -1.02
CA ILE A 159 7.47 0.48 -0.16
C ILE A 159 6.24 0.38 -1.05
N LEU A 160 5.51 -0.72 -0.97
CA LEU A 160 4.20 -0.90 -1.57
C LEU A 160 3.14 -0.93 -0.46
N LEU A 161 2.16 -0.06 -0.58
CA LEU A 161 1.00 0.02 0.31
C LEU A 161 -0.25 -0.34 -0.48
N ALA A 162 -1.09 -1.22 0.05
CA ALA A 162 -2.33 -1.61 -0.63
C ALA A 162 -3.50 -1.58 0.35
N ASP A 163 -4.58 -0.90 -0.03
CA ASP A 163 -5.81 -0.80 0.75
C ASP A 163 -6.87 -1.70 0.13
N GLU A 164 -7.20 -2.81 0.80
CA GLU A 164 -8.16 -3.85 0.39
C GLU A 164 -7.95 -4.34 -1.06
N PRO A 165 -6.73 -4.74 -1.46
CA PRO A 165 -6.40 -5.03 -2.85
C PRO A 165 -7.03 -6.31 -3.41
N THR A 166 -7.81 -7.03 -2.62
CA THR A 166 -8.42 -8.31 -3.03
C THR A 166 -9.95 -8.26 -3.06
N ASN A 167 -10.59 -7.14 -2.70
CA ASN A 167 -12.04 -7.06 -2.53
C ASN A 167 -12.85 -7.33 -3.82
N ALA A 168 -12.28 -7.06 -5.00
CA ALA A 168 -12.94 -7.27 -6.29
C ALA A 168 -12.43 -8.52 -7.02
N LEU A 169 -11.64 -9.36 -6.34
CA LEU A 169 -11.03 -10.54 -6.92
C LEU A 169 -11.70 -11.83 -6.42
N GLU A 170 -11.81 -12.81 -7.29
CA GLU A 170 -12.08 -14.18 -6.90
C GLU A 170 -10.89 -14.77 -6.13
N ASP A 171 -11.13 -15.81 -5.31
CA ASP A 171 -10.10 -16.41 -4.43
C ASP A 171 -8.83 -16.80 -5.19
N ALA A 172 -8.95 -17.40 -6.38
CA ALA A 172 -7.79 -17.77 -7.19
C ALA A 172 -6.96 -16.54 -7.64
N GLN A 173 -7.63 -15.44 -7.98
CA GLN A 173 -6.97 -14.20 -8.38
C GLN A 173 -6.34 -13.51 -7.17
N ALA A 174 -7.01 -13.54 -6.01
CA ALA A 174 -6.47 -13.00 -4.75
C ALA A 174 -5.17 -13.72 -4.34
N ARG A 175 -5.14 -15.05 -4.44
CA ARG A 175 -3.91 -15.84 -4.18
C ARG A 175 -2.77 -15.50 -5.14
N ARG A 176 -3.07 -15.33 -6.44
CA ARG A 176 -2.06 -14.92 -7.43
C ARG A 176 -1.49 -13.54 -7.09
N LEU A 177 -2.35 -12.60 -6.67
CA LEU A 177 -1.91 -11.28 -6.25
C LEU A 177 -1.02 -11.34 -5.02
N LEU A 178 -1.35 -12.17 -4.03
CA LEU A 178 -0.49 -12.35 -2.84
C LEU A 178 0.86 -12.97 -3.22
N ALA A 179 0.89 -13.92 -4.15
CA ALA A 179 2.15 -14.46 -4.67
C ALA A 179 3.00 -13.35 -5.33
N THR A 180 2.37 -12.49 -6.14
CA THR A 180 3.04 -11.31 -6.72
C THR A 180 3.61 -10.38 -5.63
N PHE A 181 2.88 -10.14 -4.54
CA PHE A 181 3.38 -9.34 -3.43
C PHE A 181 4.55 -10.02 -2.70
N GLN A 182 4.52 -11.34 -2.59
CA GLN A 182 5.65 -12.08 -2.02
C GLN A 182 6.90 -12.00 -2.91
N GLU A 183 6.75 -12.13 -4.23
CA GLU A 183 7.86 -11.91 -5.18
C GLU A 183 8.49 -10.52 -5.02
N LEU A 184 7.67 -9.47 -4.79
CA LEU A 184 8.17 -8.12 -4.53
C LEU A 184 8.98 -8.05 -3.23
N VAL A 185 8.53 -8.74 -2.18
CA VAL A 185 9.24 -8.84 -0.90
C VAL A 185 10.58 -9.51 -1.09
N ASP A 186 10.62 -10.60 -1.84
CA ASP A 186 11.86 -11.35 -2.14
C ASP A 186 12.85 -10.50 -2.96
N MET A 187 12.34 -9.54 -3.75
CA MET A 187 13.14 -8.53 -4.44
C MET A 187 13.53 -7.32 -3.57
N GLY A 188 13.15 -7.31 -2.28
CA GLY A 188 13.52 -6.27 -1.31
C GLY A 188 12.50 -5.14 -1.13
N THR A 189 11.33 -5.20 -1.76
CA THR A 189 10.25 -4.25 -1.53
C THR A 189 9.56 -4.52 -0.19
N THR A 190 9.34 -3.49 0.62
CA THR A 190 8.51 -3.60 1.83
C THR A 190 7.04 -3.51 1.44
N VAL A 191 6.22 -4.48 1.85
CA VAL A 191 4.80 -4.53 1.46
C VAL A 191 3.91 -4.47 2.69
N ILE A 192 2.94 -3.55 2.70
CA ILE A 192 1.89 -3.47 3.73
C ILE A 192 0.53 -3.58 3.05
N VAL A 193 -0.25 -4.58 3.41
CA VAL A 193 -1.59 -4.84 2.86
C VAL A 193 -2.63 -4.68 3.95
N ALA A 194 -3.49 -3.68 3.81
CA ALA A 194 -4.67 -3.56 4.64
C ALA A 194 -5.77 -4.49 4.11
N THR A 195 -6.33 -5.30 4.98
CA THR A 195 -7.46 -6.17 4.65
C THR A 195 -8.31 -6.51 5.86
N HIS A 196 -9.55 -6.85 5.61
CA HIS A 196 -10.46 -7.49 6.58
C HIS A 196 -10.72 -8.97 6.23
N ASN A 197 -10.13 -9.50 5.15
CA ASN A 197 -10.29 -10.89 4.73
C ASN A 197 -9.40 -11.82 5.58
N GLU A 198 -9.98 -12.35 6.67
CA GLU A 198 -9.27 -13.26 7.58
C GLU A 198 -8.85 -14.58 6.92
N ALA A 199 -9.55 -15.02 5.85
CA ALA A 199 -9.20 -16.26 5.16
C ALA A 199 -7.84 -16.10 4.46
N LEU A 200 -7.63 -15.00 3.75
CA LEU A 200 -6.35 -14.69 3.10
C LEU A 200 -5.21 -14.53 4.12
N VAL A 201 -5.48 -13.90 5.26
CA VAL A 201 -4.48 -13.74 6.33
C VAL A 201 -4.06 -15.10 6.89
N ARG A 202 -4.99 -16.05 7.00
CA ARG A 202 -4.69 -17.43 7.43
C ARG A 202 -3.93 -18.24 6.39
N GLU A 203 -4.22 -18.02 5.10
CA GLU A 203 -3.54 -18.71 3.99
C GLU A 203 -2.11 -18.21 3.78
N ALA A 204 -1.85 -16.93 4.04
CA ALA A 204 -0.52 -16.31 3.91
C ALA A 204 -0.09 -15.69 5.25
N PRO A 205 0.35 -16.51 6.22
CA PRO A 205 0.75 -16.02 7.54
C PRO A 205 1.93 -15.07 7.46
N ALA A 206 1.78 -13.88 8.02
CA ALA A 206 2.84 -12.88 8.13
C ALA A 206 2.61 -12.02 9.39
N ALA A 207 3.62 -11.29 9.80
CA ALA A 207 3.52 -10.37 10.91
C ALA A 207 2.45 -9.30 10.64
N SER A 208 1.71 -8.90 11.66
CA SER A 208 0.54 -8.05 11.52
C SER A 208 0.66 -6.78 12.35
N ILE A 209 0.24 -5.67 11.78
CA ILE A 209 -0.05 -4.41 12.45
C ILE A 209 -1.56 -4.41 12.73
N VAL A 210 -1.95 -4.49 13.98
CA VAL A 210 -3.38 -4.52 14.36
C VAL A 210 -3.78 -3.16 14.91
N LEU A 211 -4.75 -2.51 14.24
CA LEU A 211 -5.32 -1.24 14.68
C LEU A 211 -6.67 -1.46 15.33
N GLN A 212 -6.88 -0.78 16.45
CA GLN A 212 -8.17 -0.66 17.13
C GLN A 212 -8.36 0.78 17.60
N ASP A 213 -9.45 1.41 17.18
CA ASP A 213 -9.79 2.80 17.55
C ASP A 213 -8.63 3.80 17.42
N GLY A 214 -7.87 3.69 16.34
CA GLY A 214 -6.74 4.58 16.03
C GLY A 214 -5.47 4.33 16.85
N THR A 215 -5.38 3.23 17.58
CA THR A 215 -4.21 2.79 18.36
C THR A 215 -3.74 1.42 17.91
N LEU A 216 -2.51 1.03 18.23
CA LEU A 216 -2.04 -0.33 18.03
C LEU A 216 -2.63 -1.25 19.11
N ALA A 217 -3.26 -2.35 18.71
CA ALA A 217 -3.75 -3.38 19.60
C ALA A 217 -2.66 -4.45 19.78
N GLY A 218 -2.04 -4.49 20.97
CA GLY A 218 -0.98 -5.42 21.34
C GLY A 218 0.42 -4.90 21.01
N ALA A 219 1.45 -5.54 21.60
CA ALA A 219 2.82 -5.35 21.14
C ALA A 219 2.95 -5.90 19.72
N ASP A 220 3.80 -5.29 18.89
CA ASP A 220 4.15 -5.71 17.53
C ASP A 220 4.67 -7.17 17.57
N THR A 221 3.74 -8.14 17.53
CA THR A 221 4.07 -9.55 17.79
C THR A 221 4.24 -10.27 16.45
N GLN A 222 5.38 -10.92 16.29
CA GLN A 222 5.61 -11.91 15.23
C GLN A 222 4.59 -13.07 15.25
N ASP A 223 3.77 -13.16 16.32
CA ASP A 223 2.84 -14.27 16.62
C ASP A 223 1.37 -13.88 16.65
N GLY A 224 0.93 -12.86 15.94
CA GLY A 224 -0.45 -12.33 15.98
C GLY A 224 -1.58 -13.34 15.68
N ILE A 225 -1.27 -14.56 15.27
CA ILE A 225 -2.25 -15.64 15.02
C ILE A 225 -2.36 -16.61 16.23
N ALA A 226 -1.33 -16.72 17.06
CA ALA A 226 -1.34 -17.64 18.20
C ALA A 226 -2.14 -17.11 19.40
N ALA A 227 -2.19 -15.80 19.61
CA ALA A 227 -2.82 -15.19 20.77
C ALA A 227 -4.37 -15.29 20.81
N ARG A 228 -5.03 -15.46 19.67
CA ARG A 228 -6.51 -15.60 19.62
C ARG A 228 -7.02 -17.01 19.91
N ARG A 229 -6.15 -17.99 20.12
CA ARG A 229 -6.54 -19.38 20.50
C ARG A 229 -6.78 -19.57 21.99
N SER A 230 -6.26 -18.70 22.85
CA SER A 230 -6.41 -18.83 24.33
C SER A 230 -7.68 -18.21 24.92
N ASP A 231 -8.38 -17.32 24.20
CA ASP A 231 -9.59 -16.66 24.71
C ASP A 231 -10.91 -17.36 24.33
N ARG A 232 -10.84 -18.55 23.75
CA ARG A 232 -12.03 -19.38 23.39
C ARG A 232 -11.94 -20.83 23.90
N ALA A 233 -11.26 -21.04 25.00
CA ALA A 233 -11.30 -22.33 25.71
C ALA A 233 -12.00 -22.18 27.08
#